data_57066184ecf2b59b0a8e2c6abe0b7a65
#
_entry.id   57066184ecf2b59b0a8e2c6abe0b7a65
#
_cell.length_a   1.000
_cell.length_b   1.000
_cell.length_c   1.000
_cell.angle_alpha   90.00
_cell.angle_beta   90.00
_cell.angle_gamma   90.00
#
_symmetry.space_group_name_H-M   'P 1'
#
loop_
_entity.id
_entity.type
_entity.pdbx_description
1 polymer ?
#
loop_
_entity_poly.entity_id
_entity_poly.type
_entity_poly.pdbx_seq_one_letter_code
_entity_poly.pdbx_strand_id
1 'polypeptide(L)'
;MPNICTTDYVFEGEERELNALYNTMNNLQNQEKDGLDDFVLALGKEPSELLDSRGGWITLERTGDTLRTTIESAWTPRYELHTMLKEAYPSLCIYYRAEEPGCELYMKNDAEGKYFPETEVDGCPYELMTEKKEQQQIAILKAIKVGNIELVCSDPNFKPTETKE
;
A
#
# COMPACT_ATOMS: atom_id res chain seq x y z
N MET A 1 -10.18 12.00 12.93
CA MET A 1 -9.80 10.64 12.47
C MET A 1 -9.56 10.69 10.98
N PRO A 2 -8.47 10.10 10.46
CA PRO A 2 -8.27 10.01 9.03
C PRO A 2 -9.28 9.05 8.42
N ASN A 3 -9.58 9.22 7.12
CA ASN A 3 -10.26 8.20 6.36
C ASN A 3 -9.36 6.97 6.23
N ILE A 4 -9.93 5.79 6.31
CA ILE A 4 -9.18 4.55 6.23
C ILE A 4 -9.16 4.04 4.80
N CYS A 5 -7.97 3.85 4.26
CA CYS A 5 -7.73 3.16 3.00
C CYS A 5 -7.49 1.68 3.30
N THR A 6 -8.29 0.82 2.67
CA THR A 6 -8.14 -0.63 2.78
C THR A 6 -7.45 -1.14 1.52
N THR A 7 -6.34 -1.84 1.70
CA THR A 7 -5.58 -2.43 0.60
C THR A 7 -5.47 -3.93 0.76
N ASP A 8 -6.03 -4.66 -0.19
CA ASP A 8 -5.89 -6.11 -0.29
C ASP A 8 -4.64 -6.44 -1.10
N TYR A 9 -3.77 -7.28 -0.54
CA TYR A 9 -2.54 -7.71 -1.17
C TYR A 9 -2.53 -9.20 -1.46
N VAL A 10 -1.95 -9.55 -2.60
CA VAL A 10 -1.56 -10.92 -2.94
C VAL A 10 -0.10 -10.90 -3.34
N PHE A 11 0.70 -11.72 -2.69
CA PHE A 11 2.12 -11.90 -2.99
C PHE A 11 2.34 -13.26 -3.63
N GLU A 12 3.08 -13.27 -4.71
CA GLU A 12 3.60 -14.48 -5.36
C GLU A 12 5.12 -14.42 -5.43
N GLY A 13 5.79 -15.55 -5.36
CA GLY A 13 7.23 -15.61 -5.51
C GLY A 13 7.81 -16.93 -5.01
N GLU A 14 9.10 -16.94 -4.72
CA GLU A 14 9.76 -18.11 -4.15
C GLU A 14 9.16 -18.47 -2.79
N GLU A 15 8.94 -19.76 -2.57
CA GLU A 15 8.35 -20.27 -1.32
C GLU A 15 9.14 -19.81 -0.09
N ARG A 16 10.47 -19.79 -0.19
CA ARG A 16 11.33 -19.31 0.90
C ARG A 16 11.02 -17.87 1.29
N GLU A 17 10.84 -16.98 0.32
CA GLU A 17 10.55 -15.57 0.59
C GLU A 17 9.10 -15.36 1.06
N LEU A 18 8.14 -16.09 0.49
CA LEU A 18 6.76 -16.07 0.97
C LEU A 18 6.66 -16.53 2.43
N ASN A 19 7.36 -17.60 2.78
CA ASN A 19 7.40 -18.07 4.16
C ASN A 19 8.12 -17.10 5.09
N ALA A 20 9.20 -16.47 4.64
CA ALA A 20 9.93 -15.47 5.42
C ALA A 20 9.04 -14.25 5.74
N LEU A 21 8.32 -13.74 4.74
CA LEU A 21 7.37 -12.64 4.93
C LEU A 21 6.23 -13.04 5.86
N TYR A 22 5.62 -14.21 5.63
CA TYR A 22 4.56 -14.74 6.48
C TYR A 22 5.02 -14.86 7.93
N ASN A 23 6.19 -15.46 8.17
CA ASN A 23 6.72 -15.65 9.50
C ASN A 23 7.00 -14.32 10.21
N THR A 24 7.54 -13.32 9.50
CA THR A 24 7.75 -11.99 10.03
C THR A 24 6.44 -11.37 10.50
N MET A 25 5.43 -11.35 9.65
CA MET A 25 4.13 -10.78 9.98
C MET A 25 3.41 -11.57 11.08
N ASN A 26 3.43 -12.89 11.00
CA ASN A 26 2.77 -13.75 11.97
C ASN A 26 3.42 -13.63 13.37
N ASN A 27 4.74 -13.56 13.46
CA ASN A 27 5.44 -13.35 14.72
C ASN A 27 5.10 -11.99 15.35
N LEU A 28 5.02 -10.93 14.55
CA LEU A 28 4.59 -9.62 15.02
C LEU A 28 3.14 -9.65 15.51
N GLN A 29 2.25 -10.26 14.75
CA GLN A 29 0.84 -10.38 15.10
C GLN A 29 0.65 -11.13 16.44
N ASN A 30 1.41 -12.20 16.66
CA ASN A 30 1.38 -12.96 17.91
C ASN A 30 1.90 -12.17 19.12
N GLN A 31 2.65 -11.10 18.89
CA GLN A 31 3.13 -10.17 19.91
C GLN A 31 2.23 -8.92 20.03
N GLU A 32 1.08 -8.90 19.36
CA GLU A 32 0.19 -7.74 19.26
C GLU A 32 0.88 -6.50 18.66
N LYS A 33 1.77 -6.73 17.68
CA LYS A 33 2.56 -5.73 16.95
C LYS A 33 2.23 -5.74 15.45
N ASP A 34 0.96 -5.74 15.12
CA ASP A 34 0.44 -5.78 13.76
C ASP A 34 0.32 -4.39 13.11
N GLY A 35 0.97 -3.40 13.69
CA GLY A 35 1.06 -2.05 13.14
C GLY A 35 2.14 -1.87 12.08
N LEU A 36 1.97 -0.87 11.23
CA LEU A 36 2.94 -0.54 10.18
C LEU A 36 4.31 -0.13 10.72
N ASP A 37 4.37 0.53 11.88
CA ASP A 37 5.62 0.90 12.53
C ASP A 37 6.49 -0.32 12.82
N ASP A 38 5.92 -1.31 13.48
CA ASP A 38 6.62 -2.54 13.83
C ASP A 38 7.00 -3.36 12.59
N PHE A 39 6.14 -3.36 11.57
CA PHE A 39 6.42 -4.04 10.31
C PHE A 39 7.62 -3.43 9.59
N VAL A 40 7.66 -2.11 9.47
CA VAL A 40 8.77 -1.39 8.82
C VAL A 40 10.08 -1.62 9.57
N LEU A 41 10.07 -1.59 10.90
CA LEU A 41 11.24 -1.93 11.72
C LEU A 41 11.73 -3.37 11.46
N ALA A 42 10.81 -4.32 11.34
CA ALA A 42 11.15 -5.72 11.02
C ALA A 42 11.75 -5.89 9.62
N LEU A 43 11.45 -4.98 8.68
CA LEU A 43 12.07 -4.92 7.36
C LEU A 43 13.44 -4.23 7.36
N GLY A 44 13.93 -3.78 8.51
CA GLY A 44 15.20 -3.07 8.63
C GLY A 44 15.15 -1.60 8.22
N LYS A 45 13.98 -1.01 8.22
CA LYS A 45 13.73 0.39 7.86
C LYS A 45 13.17 1.16 9.05
N GLU A 46 13.13 2.49 8.92
CA GLU A 46 12.57 3.37 9.94
C GLU A 46 11.12 3.75 9.61
N PRO A 47 10.20 3.78 10.60
CA PRO A 47 8.82 4.21 10.39
C PRO A 47 8.69 5.60 9.77
N SER A 48 9.64 6.49 10.01
CA SER A 48 9.70 7.83 9.42
C SER A 48 9.89 7.83 7.89
N GLU A 49 10.32 6.72 7.31
CA GLU A 49 10.40 6.54 5.85
C GLU A 49 9.03 6.35 5.21
N LEU A 50 7.99 5.99 5.99
CA LEU A 50 6.61 6.05 5.56
C LEU A 50 6.09 7.49 5.69
N LEU A 51 5.28 7.89 4.73
CA LEU A 51 4.62 9.18 4.77
C LEU A 51 3.70 9.31 5.99
N ASP A 52 3.00 8.23 6.29
CA ASP A 52 2.12 8.06 7.44
C ASP A 52 2.18 6.60 7.88
N SER A 53 2.57 6.34 9.10
CA SER A 53 2.71 4.99 9.62
C SER A 53 1.47 4.47 10.36
N ARG A 54 0.39 5.26 10.40
CA ARG A 54 -0.86 4.83 11.01
C ARG A 54 -1.48 3.68 10.23
N GLY A 55 -1.87 2.65 10.94
CA GLY A 55 -2.51 1.47 10.38
C GLY A 55 -1.75 0.18 10.68
N GLY A 56 -2.18 -0.89 10.05
CA GLY A 56 -1.64 -2.22 10.21
C GLY A 56 -2.40 -3.22 9.36
N TRP A 57 -2.02 -4.51 9.44
CA TRP A 57 -2.78 -5.54 8.74
C TRP A 57 -3.86 -6.14 9.64
N ILE A 58 -4.96 -6.51 9.02
CA ILE A 58 -6.14 -7.09 9.69
C ILE A 58 -6.37 -8.55 9.31
N THR A 59 -5.76 -9.01 8.23
CA THR A 59 -5.80 -10.41 7.80
C THR A 59 -4.41 -10.87 7.40
N LEU A 60 -4.15 -12.16 7.56
CA LEU A 60 -2.90 -12.78 7.13
C LEU A 60 -3.18 -14.25 6.79
N GLU A 61 -3.00 -14.62 5.54
CA GLU A 61 -3.27 -15.96 5.05
C GLU A 61 -2.16 -16.45 4.12
N ARG A 62 -1.61 -17.62 4.42
CA ARG A 62 -0.62 -18.29 3.57
C ARG A 62 -1.25 -19.53 2.96
N THR A 63 -1.42 -19.55 1.63
CA THR A 63 -2.08 -20.63 0.92
C THR A 63 -1.33 -20.98 -0.36
N GLY A 64 -0.88 -22.22 -0.50
CA GLY A 64 -0.22 -22.70 -1.72
C GLY A 64 0.93 -21.77 -2.14
N ASP A 65 0.82 -21.19 -3.33
CA ASP A 65 1.84 -20.32 -3.92
C ASP A 65 1.65 -18.83 -3.59
N THR A 66 0.73 -18.48 -2.70
CA THR A 66 0.40 -17.10 -2.40
C THR A 66 0.41 -16.80 -0.90
N LEU A 67 0.66 -15.53 -0.60
CA LEU A 67 0.39 -14.93 0.70
C LEU A 67 -0.59 -13.78 0.48
N ARG A 68 -1.65 -13.72 1.29
CA ARG A 68 -2.67 -12.69 1.23
C ARG A 68 -2.72 -11.93 2.54
N THR A 69 -2.83 -10.63 2.46
CA THR A 69 -3.02 -9.76 3.62
C THR A 69 -3.86 -8.55 3.23
N THR A 70 -4.62 -8.04 4.19
CA THR A 70 -5.32 -6.76 4.05
C THR A 70 -4.70 -5.77 5.02
N ILE A 71 -4.27 -4.63 4.50
CA ILE A 71 -3.67 -3.55 5.29
C ILE A 71 -4.62 -2.36 5.29
N GLU A 72 -4.90 -1.84 6.47
CA GLU A 72 -5.55 -0.54 6.66
C GLU A 72 -4.49 0.53 6.87
N SER A 73 -4.64 1.66 6.19
CA SER A 73 -3.73 2.80 6.28
C SER A 73 -4.50 4.11 6.20
N ALA A 74 -3.89 5.21 6.66
CA ALA A 74 -4.51 6.53 6.64
C ALA A 74 -4.51 7.11 5.22
N TRP A 75 -5.69 7.44 4.69
CA TRP A 75 -5.97 8.16 3.45
C TRP A 75 -5.65 7.41 2.15
N THR A 76 -4.44 6.88 2.01
CA THR A 76 -3.93 6.25 0.78
C THR A 76 -3.18 4.96 1.08
N PRO A 77 -2.98 4.08 0.08
CA PRO A 77 -2.05 2.96 0.23
C PRO A 77 -0.65 3.44 0.59
N ARG A 78 0.12 2.59 1.24
CA ARG A 78 1.53 2.89 1.56
C ARG A 78 2.44 2.42 0.43
N TYR A 79 2.56 3.22 -0.61
CA TYR A 79 3.38 2.89 -1.78
C TYR A 79 4.85 2.67 -1.42
N GLU A 80 5.38 3.40 -0.43
CA GLU A 80 6.75 3.26 0.07
C GLU A 80 7.02 1.84 0.58
N LEU A 81 6.00 1.22 1.17
CA LEU A 81 6.07 -0.15 1.67
C LEU A 81 6.32 -1.15 0.54
N HIS A 82 5.80 -0.92 -0.65
CA HIS A 82 6.02 -1.78 -1.81
C HIS A 82 7.50 -1.85 -2.20
N THR A 83 8.19 -0.72 -2.19
CA THR A 83 9.63 -0.65 -2.44
C THR A 83 10.41 -1.40 -1.35
N MET A 84 10.07 -1.19 -0.09
CA MET A 84 10.71 -1.88 1.04
C MET A 84 10.53 -3.39 0.96
N LEU A 85 9.34 -3.87 0.59
CA LEU A 85 9.04 -5.29 0.43
C LEU A 85 9.82 -5.91 -0.73
N LYS A 86 9.95 -5.21 -1.86
CA LYS A 86 10.74 -5.68 -3.00
C LYS A 86 12.23 -5.75 -2.69
N GLU A 87 12.75 -4.82 -1.89
CA GLU A 87 14.14 -4.85 -1.44
C GLU A 87 14.41 -6.02 -0.48
N ALA A 88 13.48 -6.27 0.45
CA ALA A 88 13.60 -7.36 1.42
C ALA A 88 13.36 -8.75 0.79
N TYR A 89 12.46 -8.83 -0.17
CA TYR A 89 12.01 -10.07 -0.82
C TYR A 89 11.98 -9.91 -2.34
N PRO A 90 13.15 -9.95 -3.01
CA PRO A 90 13.27 -9.58 -4.44
C PRO A 90 12.48 -10.46 -5.41
N SER A 91 12.17 -11.71 -5.06
CA SER A 91 11.37 -12.59 -5.90
C SER A 91 9.88 -12.31 -5.89
N LEU A 92 9.39 -11.52 -4.91
CA LEU A 92 7.97 -11.31 -4.74
C LEU A 92 7.39 -10.40 -5.82
N CYS A 93 6.32 -10.88 -6.45
CA CYS A 93 5.38 -10.07 -7.21
C CYS A 93 4.28 -9.61 -6.28
N ILE A 94 4.03 -8.31 -6.25
CA ILE A 94 3.04 -7.68 -5.38
C ILE A 94 1.83 -7.27 -6.21
N TYR A 95 0.68 -7.88 -5.94
CA TYR A 95 -0.61 -7.49 -6.51
C TYR A 95 -1.45 -6.83 -5.44
N TYR A 96 -2.10 -5.73 -5.75
CA TYR A 96 -2.99 -5.09 -4.79
C TYR A 96 -4.21 -4.43 -5.41
N ARG A 97 -5.21 -4.27 -4.58
CA ARG A 97 -6.40 -3.46 -4.82
C ARG A 97 -6.64 -2.59 -3.59
N ALA A 98 -6.71 -1.28 -3.78
CA ALA A 98 -6.89 -0.31 -2.71
C ALA A 98 -8.19 0.48 -2.88
N GLU A 99 -8.89 0.71 -1.79
CA GLU A 99 -10.15 1.43 -1.74
C GLU A 99 -10.19 2.39 -0.55
N GLU A 100 -10.55 3.63 -0.82
CA GLU A 100 -10.93 4.64 0.17
C GLU A 100 -12.17 5.37 -0.35
N PRO A 101 -13.38 4.87 0.00
CA PRO A 101 -14.64 5.38 -0.57
C PRO A 101 -14.94 6.84 -0.24
N GLY A 102 -14.50 7.33 0.92
CA GLY A 102 -14.73 8.72 1.33
C GLY A 102 -14.06 9.76 0.43
N CYS A 103 -12.93 9.39 -0.20
CA CYS A 103 -12.22 10.20 -1.18
C CYS A 103 -12.42 9.70 -2.61
N GLU A 104 -13.33 8.75 -2.83
CA GLU A 104 -13.55 8.10 -4.14
C GLU A 104 -12.24 7.53 -4.74
N LEU A 105 -11.38 6.98 -3.87
CA LEU A 105 -10.11 6.41 -4.27
C LEU A 105 -10.30 4.90 -4.51
N TYR A 106 -10.11 4.49 -5.76
CA TYR A 106 -10.18 3.09 -6.18
C TYR A 106 -9.02 2.83 -7.14
N MET A 107 -8.11 1.92 -6.77
CA MET A 107 -6.95 1.60 -7.59
C MET A 107 -6.52 0.15 -7.44
N LYS A 108 -5.86 -0.36 -8.47
CA LYS A 108 -5.21 -1.67 -8.48
C LYS A 108 -4.01 -1.67 -9.42
N ASN A 109 -3.05 -2.55 -9.19
CA ASN A 109 -1.92 -2.76 -10.10
C ASN A 109 -2.06 -4.03 -10.95
N ASP A 110 -3.09 -4.81 -10.72
CA ASP A 110 -3.36 -6.09 -11.39
C ASP A 110 -4.07 -5.86 -12.74
N ALA A 111 -3.29 -5.46 -13.76
CA ALA A 111 -3.81 -5.11 -15.08
C ALA A 111 -4.57 -6.24 -15.78
N GLU A 112 -4.14 -7.49 -15.57
CA GLU A 112 -4.72 -8.67 -16.20
C GLU A 112 -5.90 -9.26 -15.42
N GLY A 113 -6.15 -8.75 -14.22
CA GLY A 113 -7.24 -9.24 -13.36
C GLY A 113 -7.00 -10.65 -12.81
N LYS A 114 -5.76 -11.02 -12.59
CA LYS A 114 -5.40 -12.35 -12.09
C LYS A 114 -6.02 -12.65 -10.72
N TYR A 115 -5.97 -11.69 -9.82
CA TYR A 115 -6.50 -11.76 -8.45
C TYR A 115 -7.64 -10.80 -8.21
N PHE A 116 -7.65 -9.66 -8.92
CA PHE A 116 -8.63 -8.60 -8.80
C PHE A 116 -9.27 -8.32 -10.17
N PRO A 117 -10.19 -9.19 -10.63
CA PRO A 117 -10.75 -9.08 -11.97
C PRO A 117 -11.75 -7.95 -12.15
N GLU A 118 -12.29 -7.41 -11.06
CA GLU A 118 -13.27 -6.33 -11.10
C GLU A 118 -12.64 -5.06 -11.70
N THR A 119 -13.37 -4.41 -12.60
CA THR A 119 -12.93 -3.16 -13.25
C THR A 119 -13.51 -1.92 -12.60
N GLU A 120 -14.58 -2.08 -11.83
CA GLU A 120 -15.26 -0.99 -11.12
C GLU A 120 -15.94 -1.49 -9.85
N VAL A 121 -16.24 -0.56 -8.96
CA VAL A 121 -17.04 -0.77 -7.76
C VAL A 121 -18.05 0.37 -7.64
N ASP A 122 -19.34 0.04 -7.51
CA ASP A 122 -20.43 1.02 -7.40
C ASP A 122 -20.39 2.13 -8.48
N GLY A 123 -20.03 1.77 -9.72
CA GLY A 123 -19.90 2.69 -10.82
C GLY A 123 -18.60 3.49 -10.88
N CYS A 124 -17.70 3.31 -9.90
CA CYS A 124 -16.38 3.94 -9.86
C CYS A 124 -15.33 3.00 -10.44
N PRO A 125 -14.66 3.35 -11.54
CA PRO A 125 -13.62 2.51 -12.13
C PRO A 125 -12.37 2.47 -11.26
N TYR A 126 -11.68 1.32 -11.24
CA TYR A 126 -10.37 1.22 -10.65
C TYR A 126 -9.32 1.87 -11.55
N GLU A 127 -8.56 2.82 -10.99
CA GLU A 127 -7.37 3.34 -11.65
C GLU A 127 -6.29 2.26 -11.70
N LEU A 128 -5.71 2.03 -12.89
CA LEU A 128 -4.60 1.10 -13.02
C LEU A 128 -3.30 1.79 -12.59
N MET A 129 -2.73 1.29 -11.50
CA MET A 129 -1.44 1.77 -10.98
C MET A 129 -0.28 1.04 -11.65
N THR A 130 0.74 1.80 -11.99
CA THR A 130 2.02 1.32 -12.49
C THR A 130 3.12 1.74 -11.51
N GLU A 131 4.28 1.11 -11.58
CA GLU A 131 5.43 1.50 -10.75
C GLU A 131 5.78 2.98 -10.91
N LYS A 132 5.72 3.49 -12.15
CA LYS A 132 5.92 4.91 -12.44
C LYS A 132 4.91 5.80 -11.74
N LYS A 133 3.62 5.45 -11.79
CA LYS A 133 2.56 6.20 -11.09
C LYS A 133 2.75 6.17 -9.58
N GLU A 134 3.14 5.03 -9.02
CA GLU A 134 3.44 4.92 -7.59
C GLU A 134 4.57 5.85 -7.18
N GLN A 135 5.68 5.88 -7.93
CA GLN A 135 6.80 6.77 -7.67
C GLN A 135 6.40 8.25 -7.77
N GLN A 136 5.55 8.60 -8.72
CA GLN A 136 4.98 9.94 -8.82
C GLN A 136 4.14 10.29 -7.60
N GLN A 137 3.29 9.39 -7.13
CA GLN A 137 2.48 9.61 -5.93
C GLN A 137 3.34 9.78 -4.68
N ILE A 138 4.37 8.97 -4.52
CA ILE A 138 5.32 9.11 -3.41
C ILE A 138 5.97 10.49 -3.43
N ALA A 139 6.42 10.96 -4.59
CA ALA A 139 7.05 12.27 -4.73
C ALA A 139 6.08 13.42 -4.39
N ILE A 140 4.83 13.34 -4.84
CA ILE A 140 3.78 14.33 -4.56
C ILE A 140 3.48 14.38 -3.06
N LEU A 141 3.27 13.24 -2.44
CA LEU A 141 2.93 13.14 -1.02
C LEU A 141 4.09 13.64 -0.14
N LYS A 142 5.33 13.35 -0.51
CA LYS A 142 6.52 13.90 0.16
C LYS A 142 6.60 15.42 0.01
N ALA A 143 6.30 15.96 -1.18
CA ALA A 143 6.28 17.39 -1.43
C ALA A 143 5.21 18.09 -0.60
N ILE A 144 4.03 17.52 -0.47
CA ILE A 144 2.96 18.00 0.40
C ILE A 144 3.42 18.06 1.85
N LYS A 145 4.05 16.99 2.33
CA LYS A 145 4.53 16.88 3.70
C LYS A 145 5.55 17.96 4.07
N VAL A 146 6.41 18.34 3.12
CA VAL A 146 7.42 19.40 3.34
C VAL A 146 6.97 20.79 2.88
N GLY A 147 5.72 20.94 2.40
CA GLY A 147 5.15 22.20 1.95
C GLY A 147 5.64 22.70 0.59
N ASN A 148 6.17 21.82 -0.27
CA ASN A 148 6.61 22.17 -1.62
C ASN A 148 5.43 22.19 -2.61
N ILE A 149 4.73 23.30 -2.64
CA ILE A 149 3.51 23.47 -3.43
C ILE A 149 3.79 23.46 -4.94
N GLU A 150 4.94 23.94 -5.39
CA GLU A 150 5.28 24.01 -6.81
C GLU A 150 5.32 22.63 -7.47
N LEU A 151 5.93 21.63 -6.81
CA LEU A 151 5.97 20.27 -7.30
C LEU A 151 4.57 19.65 -7.35
N VAL A 152 3.74 19.94 -6.37
CA VAL A 152 2.36 19.44 -6.29
C VAL A 152 1.51 20.01 -7.42
N CYS A 153 1.59 21.29 -7.67
CA CYS A 153 0.82 21.97 -8.72
C CYS A 153 1.26 21.60 -10.15
N SER A 154 2.46 21.06 -10.33
CA SER A 154 2.95 20.63 -11.64
C SER A 154 2.44 19.25 -12.09
N ASP A 155 1.80 18.48 -11.19
CA ASP A 155 1.22 17.19 -11.54
C ASP A 155 -0.14 17.37 -12.20
N PRO A 156 -0.33 16.92 -13.46
CA PRO A 156 -1.60 17.04 -14.16
C PRO A 156 -2.75 16.23 -13.53
N ASN A 157 -2.42 15.26 -12.67
CA ASN A 157 -3.40 14.45 -11.95
C ASN A 157 -3.71 14.97 -10.54
N PHE A 158 -3.01 16.04 -10.13
CA PHE A 158 -3.24 16.64 -8.83
C PHE A 158 -4.60 17.35 -8.81
N LYS A 159 -5.50 16.87 -7.98
CA LYS A 159 -6.74 17.56 -7.64
C LYS A 159 -6.55 18.18 -6.26
N PRO A 160 -6.48 19.50 -6.14
CA PRO A 160 -6.43 20.12 -4.83
C PRO A 160 -7.69 19.75 -4.05
N THR A 161 -7.50 19.09 -2.94
CA THR A 161 -8.58 18.95 -1.96
C THR A 161 -8.86 20.35 -1.43
N GLU A 162 -10.07 20.84 -1.65
CA GLU A 162 -10.52 22.06 -0.99
C GLU A 162 -10.38 21.85 0.51
N THR A 163 -9.41 22.55 1.10
CA THR A 163 -9.37 22.70 2.55
C THR A 163 -10.60 23.50 2.93
N LYS A 164 -11.62 22.81 3.44
CA LYS A 164 -12.67 23.49 4.17
C LYS A 164 -12.04 24.04 5.45
N GLU A 165 -11.86 25.33 5.47
CA GLU A 165 -11.60 26.07 6.71
C GLU A 165 -12.73 25.85 7.71
#